data_302b89920c7ca1152ec61d511c574461
#
_entry.id   302b89920c7ca1152ec61d511c574461
#
_cell.length_a   1.000
_cell.length_b   1.000
_cell.length_c   1.000
_cell.angle_alpha   90.00
_cell.angle_beta   90.00
_cell.angle_gamma   90.00
#
_symmetry.space_group_name_H-M   'P 1'
#
loop_
_entity.id
_entity.type
_entity.pdbx_description
1 polymer ?
#
loop_
_entity_poly.entity_id
_entity_poly.type
_entity_poly.pdbx_seq_one_letter_code
_entity_poly.pdbx_strand_id
1 'polypeptide(L)'
;TGKTGYANCLYVPKFTVNHDAYRSPLSDSCFVMSEYVRTQAGSVWSNFKVNLNNDLDIAFSTKFGGVDGGADGIMFVFQGECASAGGDGSGLGFTGIVPSFGVEFDDFQNSGAPTNDNASDHVSFFKDGVNNHGTANEIGGAATLVSNLENGTARTIRIVWTSATKLIQVYLDGVLTRSATFDMVNSVFGGSPEVYWGFTGSTGWNYNKQVVCVTQFPSI
;
A
#
# COMPACT_ATOMS: atom_id res chain seq x y z
N THR A 1 -10.80 46.67 24.50
CA THR A 1 -9.78 46.17 23.58
C THR A 1 -9.58 44.68 23.82
N GLY A 2 -10.47 43.88 23.21
CA GLY A 2 -10.41 42.44 23.27
C GLY A 2 -9.31 41.91 22.35
N LYS A 3 -8.29 41.25 22.91
CA LYS A 3 -7.38 40.42 22.15
C LYS A 3 -8.13 39.12 21.82
N THR A 4 -8.53 38.96 20.59
CA THR A 4 -8.93 37.66 20.02
C THR A 4 -7.66 36.80 19.96
N GLY A 5 -7.49 35.92 20.94
CA GLY A 5 -6.48 34.88 20.88
C GLY A 5 -6.84 33.91 19.75
N TYR A 6 -6.09 33.94 18.67
CA TYR A 6 -6.13 32.86 17.71
C TYR A 6 -5.59 31.61 18.40
N ALA A 7 -6.44 30.61 18.62
CA ALA A 7 -5.96 29.29 18.99
C ALA A 7 -5.01 28.84 17.87
N ASN A 8 -3.73 28.62 18.20
CA ASN A 8 -2.82 27.93 17.32
C ASN A 8 -3.35 26.50 17.15
N CYS A 9 -4.15 26.26 16.10
CA CYS A 9 -4.45 24.91 15.68
C CYS A 9 -3.13 24.28 15.25
N LEU A 10 -2.57 23.43 16.11
CA LEU A 10 -1.41 22.64 15.75
C LEU A 10 -1.83 21.78 14.53
N TYR A 11 -1.19 22.04 13.40
CA TYR A 11 -1.35 21.17 12.24
C TYR A 11 -0.75 19.80 12.58
N VAL A 12 -1.60 18.80 12.75
CA VAL A 12 -1.17 17.41 12.88
C VAL A 12 -1.14 16.83 11.46
N PRO A 13 0.02 16.47 10.94
CA PRO A 13 0.09 15.86 9.63
C PRO A 13 -0.71 14.56 9.62
N LYS A 14 -1.46 14.33 8.54
CA LYS A 14 -2.27 13.11 8.39
C LYS A 14 -1.42 11.85 8.22
N PHE A 15 -0.20 12.00 7.75
CA PHE A 15 0.71 10.90 7.44
C PHE A 15 2.11 11.15 7.99
N THR A 16 2.75 10.07 8.40
CA THR A 16 4.19 9.97 8.65
C THR A 16 4.84 9.30 7.44
N VAL A 17 5.95 9.85 6.99
CA VAL A 17 6.78 9.31 5.90
C VAL A 17 8.08 8.79 6.47
N ASN A 18 8.58 7.66 5.96
CA ASN A 18 9.78 7.01 6.46
C ASN A 18 10.71 6.56 5.33
N HIS A 19 11.99 6.40 5.66
CA HIS A 19 13.06 5.95 4.76
C HIS A 19 13.19 6.88 3.55
N ASP A 20 13.21 6.33 2.33
CA ASP A 20 13.39 7.09 1.10
C ASP A 20 12.11 7.82 0.63
N ALA A 21 10.95 7.51 1.24
CA ALA A 21 9.72 8.21 0.89
C ALA A 21 9.76 9.67 1.37
N TYR A 22 9.13 10.54 0.59
CA TYR A 22 8.96 11.93 0.97
C TYR A 22 7.64 12.51 0.45
N ARG A 23 7.17 13.58 1.11
CA ARG A 23 5.96 14.29 0.71
C ARG A 23 6.22 15.08 -0.56
N SER A 24 5.35 14.95 -1.54
CA SER A 24 5.42 15.78 -2.74
C SER A 24 5.24 17.27 -2.39
N PRO A 25 6.06 18.17 -2.92
CA PRO A 25 5.88 19.60 -2.69
C PRO A 25 4.60 20.16 -3.32
N LEU A 26 3.92 19.37 -4.17
CA LEU A 26 2.73 19.80 -4.90
C LEU A 26 1.42 19.50 -4.17
N SER A 27 1.43 18.62 -3.16
CA SER A 27 0.22 18.23 -2.43
C SER A 27 0.54 17.53 -1.11
N ASP A 28 -0.19 17.85 -0.06
CA ASP A 28 -0.08 17.22 1.26
C ASP A 28 -0.55 15.76 1.31
N SER A 29 -1.27 15.32 0.27
CA SER A 29 -1.76 13.94 0.14
C SER A 29 -1.03 13.11 -0.91
N CYS A 30 0.03 13.67 -1.52
CA CYS A 30 0.88 12.99 -2.50
C CYS A 30 2.27 12.70 -1.92
N PHE A 31 2.76 11.49 -2.20
CA PHE A 31 4.02 10.99 -1.69
C PHE A 31 4.83 10.36 -2.82
N VAL A 32 6.12 10.67 -2.87
CA VAL A 32 7.07 9.92 -3.69
C VAL A 32 7.56 8.76 -2.83
N MET A 33 7.34 7.53 -3.29
CA MET A 33 7.74 6.31 -2.59
C MET A 33 9.19 5.95 -2.90
N SER A 34 9.59 6.14 -4.17
CA SER A 34 10.95 5.97 -4.66
C SER A 34 11.24 6.91 -5.82
N GLU A 35 12.50 7.19 -6.05
CA GLU A 35 13.01 7.93 -7.22
C GLU A 35 13.58 6.95 -8.26
N TYR A 36 14.08 7.47 -9.39
CA TYR A 36 14.85 6.70 -10.37
C TYR A 36 16.24 6.33 -9.83
N VAL A 37 16.27 5.64 -8.68
CA VAL A 37 17.47 5.26 -7.96
C VAL A 37 17.33 3.83 -7.45
N ARG A 38 18.42 3.06 -7.50
CA ARG A 38 18.48 1.69 -6.99
C ARG A 38 18.40 1.63 -5.47
N THR A 39 17.89 0.52 -4.96
CA THR A 39 17.97 0.15 -3.53
C THR A 39 17.33 1.22 -2.63
N GLN A 40 16.16 1.67 -3.01
CA GLN A 40 15.32 2.52 -2.20
C GLN A 40 14.18 1.72 -1.57
N ALA A 41 13.78 2.15 -0.38
CA ALA A 41 12.56 1.68 0.28
C ALA A 41 11.88 2.86 0.96
N GLY A 42 10.59 3.01 0.73
CA GLY A 42 9.78 4.05 1.33
C GLY A 42 8.51 3.52 1.95
N SER A 43 8.08 4.14 3.05
CA SER A 43 6.77 3.90 3.61
C SER A 43 6.06 5.18 4.04
N VAL A 44 4.74 5.14 3.96
CA VAL A 44 3.87 6.27 4.32
C VAL A 44 2.69 5.72 5.10
N TRP A 45 2.52 6.17 6.35
CA TRP A 45 1.50 5.67 7.26
C TRP A 45 0.56 6.77 7.70
N SER A 46 -0.74 6.48 7.70
CA SER A 46 -1.73 7.32 8.36
C SER A 46 -1.40 7.42 9.86
N ASN A 47 -1.46 8.63 10.40
CA ASN A 47 -1.30 8.87 11.82
C ASN A 47 -2.57 8.52 12.62
N PHE A 48 -3.63 8.11 11.94
CA PHE A 48 -4.90 7.71 12.53
C PHE A 48 -5.21 6.28 12.13
N LYS A 49 -5.59 5.47 13.10
CA LYS A 49 -6.07 4.11 12.86
C LYS A 49 -7.47 4.14 12.26
N VAL A 50 -7.77 3.10 11.49
CA VAL A 50 -9.13 2.75 11.06
C VAL A 50 -9.61 1.53 11.82
N ASN A 51 -10.93 1.37 11.92
CA ASN A 51 -11.54 0.22 12.58
C ASN A 51 -12.12 -0.74 11.54
N LEU A 52 -11.55 -1.94 11.45
CA LEU A 52 -11.97 -2.98 10.49
C LEU A 52 -13.35 -3.60 10.82
N ASN A 53 -13.98 -3.25 11.94
CA ASN A 53 -15.38 -3.57 12.19
C ASN A 53 -16.34 -2.63 11.46
N ASN A 54 -15.82 -1.55 10.86
CA ASN A 54 -16.58 -0.65 9.99
C ASN A 54 -16.25 -0.94 8.52
N ASP A 55 -17.14 -0.56 7.62
CA ASP A 55 -16.87 -0.57 6.19
C ASP A 55 -15.87 0.54 5.86
N LEU A 56 -14.93 0.25 4.96
CA LEU A 56 -13.92 1.22 4.51
C LEU A 56 -13.97 1.37 3.00
N ASP A 57 -13.76 2.60 2.55
CA ASP A 57 -13.67 2.97 1.15
C ASP A 57 -12.54 3.97 0.98
N ILE A 58 -11.41 3.51 0.44
CA ILE A 58 -10.18 4.27 0.30
C ILE A 58 -9.84 4.34 -1.18
N ALA A 59 -9.60 5.54 -1.70
CA ALA A 59 -9.15 5.71 -3.07
C ALA A 59 -7.87 6.53 -3.14
N PHE A 60 -7.02 6.16 -4.09
CA PHE A 60 -5.78 6.84 -4.38
C PHE A 60 -5.43 6.72 -5.86
N SER A 61 -4.62 7.63 -6.36
CA SER A 61 -3.96 7.45 -7.64
C SER A 61 -2.51 7.07 -7.41
N THR A 62 -1.97 6.25 -8.29
CA THR A 62 -0.56 5.88 -8.24
C THR A 62 0.05 5.96 -9.64
N LYS A 63 1.33 6.32 -9.68
CA LYS A 63 2.17 6.23 -10.87
C LYS A 63 3.33 5.31 -10.53
N PHE A 64 3.40 4.18 -11.23
CA PHE A 64 4.44 3.16 -11.01
C PHE A 64 5.76 3.47 -11.72
N GLY A 65 5.79 4.50 -12.54
CA GLY A 65 6.94 4.92 -13.33
C GLY A 65 6.61 4.99 -14.82
N GLY A 66 7.62 5.09 -15.64
CA GLY A 66 7.48 5.17 -17.10
C GLY A 66 8.58 4.41 -17.84
N VAL A 67 9.29 3.53 -17.13
CA VAL A 67 10.30 2.64 -17.70
C VAL A 67 9.77 1.21 -17.62
N ASP A 68 9.40 0.65 -18.77
CA ASP A 68 9.02 -0.75 -18.88
C ASP A 68 10.18 -1.66 -18.45
N GLY A 69 9.96 -2.55 -17.50
CA GLY A 69 11.03 -3.28 -16.81
C GLY A 69 11.72 -2.48 -15.70
N GLY A 70 11.09 -1.40 -15.22
CA GLY A 70 11.39 -0.80 -13.92
C GLY A 70 10.99 -1.73 -12.77
N ALA A 71 11.08 -1.27 -11.53
CA ALA A 71 10.82 -2.11 -10.35
C ALA A 71 10.55 -1.26 -9.10
N ASP A 72 10.09 -1.88 -8.03
CA ASP A 72 9.54 -3.25 -7.86
C ASP A 72 8.00 -3.21 -7.74
N GLY A 73 7.40 -2.03 -7.51
CA GLY A 73 5.96 -1.86 -7.30
C GLY A 73 5.62 -1.19 -5.97
N ILE A 74 4.34 -1.20 -5.62
CA ILE A 74 3.78 -0.54 -4.44
C ILE A 74 2.82 -1.49 -3.74
N MET A 75 2.79 -1.44 -2.39
CA MET A 75 1.75 -2.08 -1.60
C MET A 75 0.88 -1.05 -0.88
N PHE A 76 -0.42 -1.30 -0.85
CA PHE A 76 -1.32 -0.74 0.14
C PHE A 76 -1.39 -1.69 1.34
N VAL A 77 -1.25 -1.18 2.56
CA VAL A 77 -1.09 -2.04 3.74
C VAL A 77 -1.98 -1.58 4.89
N PHE A 78 -2.65 -2.55 5.54
CA PHE A 78 -3.10 -2.45 6.93
C PHE A 78 -2.07 -3.08 7.85
N GLN A 79 -1.72 -2.45 8.98
CA GLN A 79 -0.74 -2.99 9.91
C GLN A 79 -1.07 -2.64 11.36
N GLY A 80 -0.66 -3.52 12.27
CA GLY A 80 -0.97 -3.40 13.70
C GLY A 80 0.12 -2.72 14.55
N GLU A 81 1.34 -2.55 14.02
CA GLU A 81 2.49 -2.13 14.81
C GLU A 81 2.50 -0.63 15.13
N CYS A 82 3.16 0.16 14.31
CA CYS A 82 3.25 1.59 14.50
C CYS A 82 3.51 2.31 13.18
N ALA A 83 3.31 3.62 13.17
CA ALA A 83 3.49 4.44 11.97
C ALA A 83 4.95 4.55 11.47
N SER A 84 5.93 3.94 12.16
CA SER A 84 7.32 3.87 11.71
C SER A 84 7.70 2.53 11.07
N ALA A 85 6.79 1.54 11.03
CA ALA A 85 7.08 0.27 10.37
C ALA A 85 7.31 0.46 8.87
N GLY A 86 8.19 -0.37 8.29
CA GLY A 86 8.53 -0.39 6.87
C GLY A 86 9.89 -1.06 6.64
N GLY A 87 9.96 -2.00 5.72
CA GLY A 87 11.17 -2.73 5.33
C GLY A 87 11.72 -2.25 3.98
N ASP A 88 12.73 -2.94 3.45
CA ASP A 88 13.38 -2.66 2.18
C ASP A 88 13.37 -3.85 1.20
N GLY A 89 13.87 -3.64 -0.03
CA GLY A 89 14.16 -4.68 -1.01
C GLY A 89 12.96 -5.21 -1.80
N SER A 90 13.17 -6.41 -2.37
CA SER A 90 12.21 -7.11 -3.25
C SER A 90 10.86 -7.45 -2.60
N GLY A 91 10.74 -7.23 -1.31
CA GLY A 91 9.47 -7.34 -0.58
C GLY A 91 8.61 -6.10 -0.61
N LEU A 92 8.82 -5.17 -1.57
CA LEU A 92 7.99 -3.97 -1.78
C LEU A 92 7.91 -3.05 -0.54
N GLY A 93 8.92 -3.10 0.34
CA GLY A 93 8.87 -2.42 1.64
C GLY A 93 7.87 -3.02 2.64
N PHE A 94 7.24 -4.14 2.30
CA PHE A 94 6.27 -4.85 3.13
C PHE A 94 6.90 -5.90 4.02
N THR A 95 8.03 -6.46 3.58
CA THR A 95 8.70 -7.56 4.28
C THR A 95 8.98 -7.22 5.75
N GLY A 96 8.54 -8.12 6.64
CA GLY A 96 8.77 -8.03 8.08
C GLY A 96 7.75 -7.19 8.86
N ILE A 97 6.76 -6.57 8.21
CA ILE A 97 5.66 -5.88 8.91
C ILE A 97 4.67 -6.93 9.45
N VAL A 98 4.67 -7.16 10.74
CA VAL A 98 3.83 -8.18 11.41
C VAL A 98 3.20 -7.59 12.68
N PRO A 99 1.86 -7.71 12.86
CA PRO A 99 0.87 -8.24 11.92
C PRO A 99 0.52 -7.25 10.81
N SER A 100 0.26 -7.76 9.62
CA SER A 100 -0.11 -6.92 8.47
C SER A 100 -0.96 -7.66 7.43
N PHE A 101 -1.74 -6.90 6.66
CA PHE A 101 -2.40 -7.33 5.43
C PHE A 101 -2.05 -6.34 4.33
N GLY A 102 -1.51 -6.84 3.22
CA GLY A 102 -1.06 -6.04 2.08
C GLY A 102 -1.83 -6.35 0.81
N VAL A 103 -2.10 -5.31 0.03
CA VAL A 103 -2.52 -5.39 -1.37
C VAL A 103 -1.33 -5.00 -2.22
N GLU A 104 -0.80 -5.96 -2.92
CA GLU A 104 0.34 -5.83 -3.80
C GLU A 104 -0.09 -5.34 -5.18
N PHE A 105 0.65 -4.40 -5.72
CA PHE A 105 0.65 -3.99 -7.12
C PHE A 105 2.10 -4.09 -7.58
N ASP A 106 2.41 -5.20 -8.20
CA ASP A 106 3.77 -5.54 -8.63
C ASP A 106 3.92 -5.31 -10.13
N ASP A 107 5.01 -4.64 -10.52
CA ASP A 107 5.36 -4.28 -11.90
C ASP A 107 6.68 -4.91 -12.35
N PHE A 108 7.26 -5.84 -11.55
CA PHE A 108 8.53 -6.47 -11.86
C PHE A 108 8.60 -7.94 -11.42
N GLN A 109 9.00 -8.82 -12.33
CA GLN A 109 9.14 -10.24 -12.03
C GLN A 109 10.36 -10.58 -11.19
N ASN A 110 10.16 -11.02 -9.96
CA ASN A 110 11.15 -11.66 -9.10
C ASN A 110 11.01 -13.20 -9.19
N SER A 111 11.45 -13.79 -10.29
CA SER A 111 11.19 -15.21 -10.64
C SER A 111 11.85 -16.25 -9.76
N GLY A 112 12.78 -15.86 -8.88
CA GLY A 112 13.50 -16.76 -7.99
C GLY A 112 12.79 -17.01 -6.67
N ALA A 113 13.06 -18.19 -6.04
CA ALA A 113 12.65 -18.40 -4.66
C ALA A 113 13.31 -17.38 -3.72
N PRO A 114 12.61 -16.92 -2.70
CA PRO A 114 11.31 -17.39 -2.21
C PRO A 114 10.10 -16.72 -2.86
N THR A 115 10.24 -15.68 -3.67
CA THR A 115 9.14 -14.84 -4.17
C THR A 115 8.26 -15.60 -5.16
N ASN A 116 8.87 -16.33 -6.10
CA ASN A 116 8.19 -17.12 -7.14
C ASN A 116 7.12 -16.35 -7.91
N ASP A 117 7.49 -15.19 -8.32
CA ASP A 117 6.62 -14.17 -8.84
C ASP A 117 6.13 -14.44 -10.27
N ASN A 118 5.02 -13.81 -10.65
CA ASN A 118 4.44 -13.90 -11.99
C ASN A 118 5.28 -13.11 -13.01
N ALA A 119 5.21 -13.54 -14.28
CA ALA A 119 5.95 -12.91 -15.37
C ALA A 119 5.31 -11.60 -15.89
N SER A 120 4.14 -11.26 -15.39
CA SER A 120 3.37 -10.07 -15.80
C SER A 120 2.97 -9.28 -14.57
N ASP A 121 2.72 -7.99 -14.77
CA ASP A 121 2.18 -7.12 -13.73
C ASP A 121 0.93 -7.74 -13.12
N HIS A 122 0.82 -7.60 -11.82
CA HIS A 122 -0.25 -8.31 -11.11
C HIS A 122 -0.66 -7.63 -9.81
N VAL A 123 -1.81 -8.08 -9.31
CA VAL A 123 -2.36 -7.68 -8.01
C VAL A 123 -2.54 -8.93 -7.16
N SER A 124 -1.99 -8.94 -5.96
CA SER A 124 -2.16 -10.02 -5.00
C SER A 124 -2.49 -9.52 -3.60
N PHE A 125 -2.89 -10.45 -2.71
CA PHE A 125 -3.11 -10.17 -1.29
C PHE A 125 -2.16 -11.01 -0.46
N PHE A 126 -1.49 -10.37 0.48
CA PHE A 126 -0.55 -11.01 1.39
C PHE A 126 -0.80 -10.64 2.85
N LYS A 127 -0.26 -11.43 3.76
CA LYS A 127 -0.30 -11.16 5.18
C LYS A 127 1.05 -11.39 5.85
N ASP A 128 1.19 -10.79 7.04
CA ASP A 128 2.30 -11.03 7.96
C ASP A 128 3.69 -10.76 7.36
N GLY A 129 3.79 -9.69 6.54
CA GLY A 129 5.07 -9.24 5.99
C GLY A 129 5.75 -10.25 5.06
N VAL A 130 5.00 -11.10 4.38
CA VAL A 130 5.53 -12.11 3.44
C VAL A 130 4.73 -12.05 2.14
N ASN A 131 5.40 -11.65 1.04
CA ASN A 131 4.81 -11.57 -0.29
C ASN A 131 5.29 -12.68 -1.25
N ASN A 132 5.51 -13.88 -0.71
CA ASN A 132 5.92 -15.04 -1.50
C ASN A 132 4.70 -15.73 -2.11
N HIS A 133 4.64 -15.81 -3.43
CA HIS A 133 3.54 -16.44 -4.16
C HIS A 133 3.45 -17.94 -3.93
N GLY A 134 2.24 -18.47 -3.95
CA GLY A 134 1.96 -19.89 -3.72
C GLY A 134 2.14 -20.35 -2.27
N THR A 135 2.28 -19.43 -1.32
CA THR A 135 2.42 -19.74 0.10
C THR A 135 1.12 -19.53 0.88
N ALA A 136 1.10 -19.95 2.15
CA ALA A 136 -0.03 -19.71 3.06
C ALA A 136 -0.23 -18.22 3.43
N ASN A 137 0.71 -17.36 3.06
CA ASN A 137 0.62 -15.92 3.27
C ASN A 137 -0.11 -15.22 2.11
N GLU A 138 -0.22 -15.85 0.95
CA GLU A 138 -1.02 -15.35 -0.17
C GLU A 138 -2.52 -15.65 0.05
N ILE A 139 -3.34 -14.63 0.04
CA ILE A 139 -4.77 -14.71 0.36
C ILE A 139 -5.61 -14.61 -0.91
N GLY A 140 -6.65 -15.46 -0.98
CA GLY A 140 -7.58 -15.45 -2.12
C GLY A 140 -7.06 -16.13 -3.38
N GLY A 141 -6.02 -16.96 -3.26
CA GLY A 141 -5.40 -17.72 -4.35
C GLY A 141 -4.45 -16.90 -5.21
N ALA A 142 -4.06 -17.44 -6.34
CA ALA A 142 -3.06 -16.86 -7.24
C ALA A 142 -3.36 -15.39 -7.63
N ALA A 143 -2.31 -14.63 -7.88
CA ALA A 143 -2.37 -13.24 -8.30
C ALA A 143 -3.25 -13.01 -9.54
N THR A 144 -3.86 -11.84 -9.63
CA THR A 144 -4.61 -11.41 -10.81
C THR A 144 -3.70 -10.61 -11.72
N LEU A 145 -3.47 -11.11 -12.94
CA LEU A 145 -2.65 -10.41 -13.92
C LEU A 145 -3.38 -9.14 -14.42
N VAL A 146 -2.62 -8.08 -14.62
CA VAL A 146 -3.12 -6.79 -15.10
C VAL A 146 -2.31 -6.30 -16.30
N SER A 147 -2.77 -5.25 -16.97
CA SER A 147 -1.99 -4.60 -18.01
C SER A 147 -0.85 -3.79 -17.41
N ASN A 148 0.20 -3.55 -18.19
CA ASN A 148 1.39 -2.80 -17.83
C ASN A 148 1.06 -1.58 -16.93
N LEU A 149 1.57 -1.60 -15.69
CA LEU A 149 1.35 -0.59 -14.67
C LEU A 149 2.30 0.60 -14.85
N GLU A 150 3.55 0.36 -15.27
CA GLU A 150 4.63 1.35 -15.38
C GLU A 150 4.69 2.04 -16.76
N ASN A 151 3.56 2.17 -17.43
CA ASN A 151 3.45 2.83 -18.74
C ASN A 151 3.51 4.37 -18.70
N GLY A 152 3.86 4.95 -17.57
CA GLY A 152 3.98 6.39 -17.38
C GLY A 152 2.67 7.12 -17.08
N THR A 153 1.53 6.45 -17.13
CA THR A 153 0.22 7.04 -16.78
C THR A 153 -0.11 6.82 -15.31
N ALA A 154 -0.86 7.75 -14.72
CA ALA A 154 -1.41 7.53 -13.39
C ALA A 154 -2.58 6.55 -13.46
N ARG A 155 -2.61 5.59 -12.54
CA ARG A 155 -3.68 4.61 -12.37
C ARG A 155 -4.55 5.03 -11.18
N THR A 156 -5.83 4.76 -11.24
CA THR A 156 -6.74 4.97 -10.10
C THR A 156 -7.01 3.65 -9.40
N ILE A 157 -6.83 3.64 -8.09
CA ILE A 157 -7.05 2.44 -7.26
C ILE A 157 -8.08 2.78 -6.19
N ARG A 158 -9.02 1.86 -5.97
CA ARG A 158 -9.99 1.93 -4.89
C ARG A 158 -9.99 0.62 -4.13
N ILE A 159 -9.84 0.69 -2.82
CA ILE A 159 -9.90 -0.43 -1.89
C ILE A 159 -11.20 -0.32 -1.11
N VAL A 160 -12.04 -1.35 -1.19
CA VAL A 160 -13.30 -1.43 -0.45
C VAL A 160 -13.25 -2.61 0.49
N TRP A 161 -13.52 -2.36 1.76
CA TRP A 161 -13.69 -3.38 2.78
C TRP A 161 -15.13 -3.37 3.28
N THR A 162 -15.81 -4.51 3.23
CA THR A 162 -17.15 -4.71 3.78
C THR A 162 -17.05 -5.58 5.02
N SER A 163 -17.17 -4.96 6.18
CA SER A 163 -16.92 -5.59 7.48
C SER A 163 -17.84 -6.75 7.79
N ALA A 164 -19.13 -6.62 7.45
CA ALA A 164 -20.16 -7.63 7.72
C ALA A 164 -19.90 -8.95 6.97
N THR A 165 -19.37 -8.89 5.75
CA THR A 165 -19.09 -10.05 4.90
C THR A 165 -17.62 -10.44 4.88
N LYS A 166 -16.75 -9.67 5.53
CA LYS A 166 -15.28 -9.85 5.48
C LYS A 166 -14.74 -9.82 4.05
N LEU A 167 -15.38 -9.05 3.17
CA LEU A 167 -15.03 -8.96 1.76
C LEU A 167 -14.12 -7.76 1.53
N ILE A 168 -12.94 -8.02 0.97
CA ILE A 168 -12.06 -6.99 0.41
C ILE A 168 -12.13 -7.01 -1.11
N GLN A 169 -12.24 -5.83 -1.71
CA GLN A 169 -12.30 -5.64 -3.16
C GLN A 169 -11.31 -4.56 -3.59
N VAL A 170 -10.62 -4.81 -4.68
CA VAL A 170 -9.68 -3.89 -5.32
C VAL A 170 -10.16 -3.56 -6.71
N TYR A 171 -10.30 -2.27 -6.98
CA TYR A 171 -10.62 -1.75 -8.30
C TYR A 171 -9.40 -1.02 -8.85
N LEU A 172 -9.03 -1.35 -10.08
CA LEU A 172 -8.00 -0.68 -10.86
C LEU A 172 -8.68 0.00 -12.05
N ASP A 173 -8.55 1.32 -12.14
CA ASP A 173 -9.20 2.17 -13.16
C ASP A 173 -10.71 1.92 -13.28
N GLY A 174 -11.37 1.74 -12.15
CA GLY A 174 -12.81 1.50 -12.05
C GLY A 174 -13.24 0.04 -12.31
N VAL A 175 -12.33 -0.85 -12.68
CA VAL A 175 -12.61 -2.27 -12.92
C VAL A 175 -12.30 -3.09 -11.67
N LEU A 176 -13.27 -3.92 -11.22
CA LEU A 176 -13.01 -4.89 -10.15
C LEU A 176 -11.93 -5.88 -10.60
N THR A 177 -10.74 -5.75 -10.01
CA THR A 177 -9.57 -6.52 -10.41
C THR A 177 -9.36 -7.72 -9.51
N ARG A 178 -9.51 -7.53 -8.18
CA ARG A 178 -9.30 -8.62 -7.22
C ARG A 178 -10.29 -8.52 -6.07
N SER A 179 -10.69 -9.67 -5.53
CA SER A 179 -11.49 -9.73 -4.30
C SER A 179 -11.24 -11.02 -3.53
N ALA A 180 -11.41 -10.97 -2.22
CA ALA A 180 -11.38 -12.14 -1.35
C ALA A 180 -12.28 -11.92 -0.12
N THR A 181 -12.88 -13.02 0.36
CA THR A 181 -13.51 -13.04 1.68
C THR A 181 -12.49 -13.59 2.66
N PHE A 182 -12.08 -12.77 3.63
CA PHE A 182 -11.03 -13.13 4.58
C PHE A 182 -11.17 -12.35 5.89
N ASP A 183 -11.26 -13.04 7.02
CA ASP A 183 -11.37 -12.41 8.33
C ASP A 183 -10.03 -11.83 8.79
N MET A 184 -9.70 -10.63 8.32
CA MET A 184 -8.46 -9.93 8.67
C MET A 184 -8.35 -9.72 10.19
N VAL A 185 -9.45 -9.35 10.86
CA VAL A 185 -9.43 -9.02 12.29
C VAL A 185 -8.94 -10.20 13.12
N ASN A 186 -9.50 -11.39 12.90
CA ASN A 186 -9.12 -12.56 13.68
C ASN A 186 -7.88 -13.28 13.13
N SER A 187 -7.73 -13.35 11.81
CA SER A 187 -6.68 -14.18 11.18
C SER A 187 -5.33 -13.47 11.04
N VAL A 188 -5.31 -12.13 11.13
CA VAL A 188 -4.08 -11.33 11.04
C VAL A 188 -3.84 -10.56 12.33
N PHE A 189 -4.86 -9.83 12.80
CA PHE A 189 -4.70 -8.86 13.90
C PHE A 189 -5.08 -9.40 15.28
N GLY A 190 -5.25 -10.71 15.44
CA GLY A 190 -5.49 -11.37 16.73
C GLY A 190 -6.74 -10.88 17.47
N GLY A 191 -7.77 -10.46 16.72
CA GLY A 191 -9.02 -9.91 17.24
C GLY A 191 -9.00 -8.39 17.43
N SER A 192 -7.89 -7.69 17.18
CA SER A 192 -7.82 -6.22 17.25
C SER A 192 -8.29 -5.61 15.92
N PRO A 193 -9.37 -4.83 15.89
CA PRO A 193 -9.84 -4.21 14.65
C PRO A 193 -9.13 -2.88 14.32
N GLU A 194 -8.42 -2.28 15.28
CA GLU A 194 -7.79 -0.97 15.17
C GLU A 194 -6.42 -1.07 14.49
N VAL A 195 -6.31 -0.65 13.24
CA VAL A 195 -5.09 -0.79 12.43
C VAL A 195 -4.66 0.54 11.82
N TYR A 196 -3.35 0.72 11.64
CA TYR A 196 -2.81 1.74 10.76
C TYR A 196 -3.01 1.31 9.31
N TRP A 197 -3.04 2.28 8.41
CA TRP A 197 -3.06 2.03 6.96
C TRP A 197 -2.09 2.94 6.25
N GLY A 198 -1.65 2.52 5.07
CA GLY A 198 -0.70 3.31 4.31
C GLY A 198 -0.13 2.57 3.12
N PHE A 199 1.07 2.96 2.75
CA PHE A 199 1.72 2.49 1.55
C PHE A 199 3.18 2.13 1.83
N THR A 200 3.68 1.12 1.14
CA THR A 200 5.09 0.82 1.04
C THR A 200 5.47 0.68 -0.43
N GLY A 201 6.72 0.89 -0.75
CA GLY A 201 7.25 0.70 -2.10
C GLY A 201 8.76 0.63 -2.04
N SER A 202 9.35 -0.04 -2.99
CA SER A 202 10.81 -0.19 -3.06
C SER A 202 11.30 -0.25 -4.49
N THR A 203 12.60 -0.17 -4.63
CA THR A 203 13.37 -0.47 -5.84
C THR A 203 14.51 -1.40 -5.50
N GLY A 204 14.87 -2.26 -6.44
CA GLY A 204 16.01 -3.16 -6.32
C GLY A 204 17.15 -2.75 -7.25
N TRP A 205 17.59 -3.70 -8.07
CA TRP A 205 18.56 -3.46 -9.15
C TRP A 205 17.93 -2.66 -10.30
N ASN A 206 16.67 -2.97 -10.63
CA ASN A 206 15.81 -2.17 -11.50
C ASN A 206 15.06 -1.15 -10.65
N TYR A 207 14.58 -0.07 -11.25
CA TYR A 207 14.00 1.03 -10.51
C TYR A 207 13.07 1.89 -11.36
N ASN A 208 12.06 2.45 -10.71
CA ASN A 208 11.16 3.46 -11.24
C ASN A 208 10.89 4.54 -10.20
N LYS A 209 10.48 5.72 -10.66
CA LYS A 209 9.92 6.72 -9.76
C LYS A 209 8.46 6.38 -9.49
N GLN A 210 8.16 6.04 -8.24
CA GLN A 210 6.84 5.63 -7.80
C GLN A 210 6.19 6.74 -6.95
N VAL A 211 4.93 7.05 -7.26
CA VAL A 211 4.20 8.14 -6.59
C VAL A 211 2.81 7.67 -6.21
N VAL A 212 2.36 7.99 -5.01
CA VAL A 212 1.00 7.74 -4.52
C VAL A 212 0.35 9.05 -4.09
N CYS A 213 -0.90 9.27 -4.49
CA CYS A 213 -1.70 10.42 -4.06
C CYS A 213 -3.05 9.92 -3.51
N VAL A 214 -3.30 10.11 -2.21
CA VAL A 214 -4.60 9.77 -1.61
C VAL A 214 -5.67 10.74 -2.10
N THR A 215 -6.74 10.21 -2.69
CA THR A 215 -7.85 10.98 -3.25
C THR A 215 -9.13 10.86 -2.44
N GLN A 216 -9.28 9.75 -1.70
CA GLN A 216 -10.41 9.53 -0.78
C GLN A 216 -9.90 8.85 0.50
N PHE A 217 -10.21 9.47 1.63
CA PHE A 217 -9.89 8.94 2.95
C PHE A 217 -11.04 8.06 3.44
N PRO A 218 -10.74 7.01 4.24
CA PRO A 218 -11.79 6.24 4.90
C PRO A 218 -12.60 7.15 5.84
N SER A 219 -13.88 6.86 5.95
CA SER A 219 -14.71 7.47 7.01
C SER A 219 -14.19 7.01 8.37
N ILE A 220 -13.96 7.95 9.27
CA ILE A 220 -13.50 7.71 10.64
C ILE A 220 -14.73 7.62 11.55
#